data_a0f89c5835433d6c7caf055eeb6f6081
#
_entry.id   a0f89c5835433d6c7caf055eeb6f6081
#
_cell.length_a   1.000
_cell.length_b   1.000
_cell.length_c   1.000
_cell.angle_alpha   90.00
_cell.angle_beta   90.00
_cell.angle_gamma   90.00
#
_symmetry.space_group_name_H-M   'P 1'
#
loop_
_entity.id
_entity.type
_entity.pdbx_description
1 polymer ?
#
loop_
_entity_poly.entity_id
_entity_poly.type
_entity_poly.pdbx_seq_one_letter_code
_entity_poly.pdbx_strand_id
1 'polypeptide(L)'
;MKGAKLQLAIMILLPPLGVIVGLGLAMTVGVSSLDLYLLLCFSLIALFGTEMLHRYFAHNSFQTSKPIEICFAVMGLMAANSGLPYWMVGHRHHHEYSDSADDLHSPHIDSG
;
A
#
# COMPACT_ATOMS: atom_id res chain seq x y z
N MET A 1 -6.54 -21.89 -1.49
CA MET A 1 -5.13 -22.00 -1.10
C MET A 1 -4.11 -21.75 -2.24
N LYS A 2 -4.26 -22.33 -3.45
CA LYS A 2 -3.27 -22.09 -4.55
C LYS A 2 -3.23 -20.62 -5.02
N GLY A 3 -4.37 -19.94 -5.11
CA GLY A 3 -4.43 -18.53 -5.54
C GLY A 3 -3.75 -17.58 -4.56
N ALA A 4 -3.91 -17.78 -3.25
CA ALA A 4 -3.28 -16.91 -2.25
C ALA A 4 -1.74 -17.00 -2.27
N LYS A 5 -1.18 -18.20 -2.44
CA LYS A 5 0.27 -18.39 -2.58
C LYS A 5 0.83 -17.71 -3.83
N LEU A 6 0.10 -17.80 -4.96
CA LEU A 6 0.49 -17.10 -6.19
C LEU A 6 0.45 -15.59 -6.01
N GLN A 7 -0.62 -15.07 -5.41
CA GLN A 7 -0.75 -13.64 -5.13
C GLN A 7 0.38 -13.14 -4.23
N LEU A 8 0.69 -13.84 -3.16
CA LEU A 8 1.80 -13.53 -2.26
C LEU A 8 3.14 -13.53 -3.01
N ALA A 9 3.39 -14.56 -3.84
CA ALA A 9 4.62 -14.64 -4.63
C ALA A 9 4.75 -13.45 -5.60
N ILE A 10 3.66 -13.04 -6.25
CA ILE A 10 3.64 -11.87 -7.14
C ILE A 10 3.95 -10.60 -6.34
N MET A 11 3.32 -10.41 -5.19
CA MET A 11 3.55 -9.22 -4.35
C MET A 11 4.98 -9.12 -3.83
N ILE A 12 5.64 -10.25 -3.56
CA ILE A 12 7.02 -10.27 -3.06
C ILE A 12 8.04 -10.13 -4.19
N LEU A 13 7.80 -10.77 -5.34
CA LEU A 13 8.81 -10.87 -6.41
C LEU A 13 8.72 -9.75 -7.44
N LEU A 14 7.51 -9.22 -7.71
CA LEU A 14 7.32 -8.20 -8.73
C LEU A 14 8.03 -6.86 -8.42
N PRO A 15 7.99 -6.33 -7.18
CA PRO A 15 8.67 -5.07 -6.89
C PRO A 15 10.19 -5.12 -7.07
N PRO A 16 10.94 -6.10 -6.52
CA PRO A 16 12.38 -6.16 -6.73
C PRO A 16 12.75 -6.44 -8.19
N LEU A 17 11.96 -7.25 -8.92
CA LEU A 17 12.15 -7.44 -10.34
C LEU A 17 11.96 -6.13 -11.10
N GLY A 18 10.93 -5.35 -10.78
CA GLY A 18 10.68 -4.03 -11.36
C GLY A 18 11.86 -3.07 -11.13
N VAL A 19 12.45 -3.08 -9.94
CA VAL A 19 13.66 -2.27 -9.64
C VAL A 19 14.85 -2.72 -10.51
N ILE A 20 15.10 -4.03 -10.61
CA ILE A 20 16.22 -4.56 -11.42
C ILE A 20 16.04 -4.17 -12.90
N VAL A 21 14.85 -4.38 -13.46
CA VAL A 21 14.55 -4.01 -14.84
C VAL A 21 14.65 -2.50 -15.04
N GLY A 22 14.10 -1.71 -14.12
CA GLY A 22 14.16 -0.24 -14.17
C GLY A 22 15.60 0.29 -14.16
N LEU A 23 16.45 -0.26 -13.29
CA LEU A 23 17.88 0.09 -13.27
C LEU A 23 18.59 -0.31 -14.56
N GLY A 24 18.31 -1.50 -15.10
CA GLY A 24 18.85 -1.94 -16.39
C GLY A 24 18.45 -1.02 -17.54
N LEU A 25 17.19 -0.60 -17.60
CA LEU A 25 16.71 0.36 -18.60
C LEU A 25 17.35 1.74 -18.41
N ALA A 26 17.46 2.22 -17.18
CA ALA A 26 18.11 3.50 -16.88
C ALA A 26 19.58 3.53 -17.36
N MET A 27 20.29 2.41 -17.22
CA MET A 27 21.69 2.29 -17.65
C MET A 27 21.83 2.16 -19.18
N THR A 28 20.85 1.60 -19.87
CA THR A 28 20.96 1.30 -21.32
C THR A 28 20.27 2.35 -22.19
N VAL A 29 19.11 2.85 -21.78
CA VAL A 29 18.30 3.82 -22.52
C VAL A 29 18.48 5.24 -21.98
N GLY A 30 18.89 5.35 -20.72
CA GLY A 30 18.97 6.61 -19.97
C GLY A 30 17.68 6.94 -19.24
N VAL A 31 17.68 8.05 -18.53
CA VAL A 31 16.54 8.56 -17.72
C VAL A 31 16.17 9.93 -18.25
N SER A 32 14.92 10.10 -18.64
CA SER A 32 14.38 11.38 -19.08
C SER A 32 13.83 12.20 -17.89
N SER A 33 13.64 13.50 -18.12
CA SER A 33 12.96 14.36 -17.12
C SER A 33 11.53 13.90 -16.83
N LEU A 34 10.85 13.31 -17.80
CA LEU A 34 9.50 12.76 -17.63
C LEU A 34 9.51 11.54 -16.69
N ASP A 35 10.50 10.66 -16.81
CA ASP A 35 10.63 9.50 -15.94
C ASP A 35 10.83 9.92 -14.49
N LEU A 36 11.66 10.93 -14.23
CA LEU A 36 11.89 11.49 -12.91
C LEU A 36 10.62 12.16 -12.35
N TYR A 37 9.91 12.91 -13.18
CA TYR A 37 8.65 13.54 -12.80
C TYR A 37 7.59 12.49 -12.43
N LEU A 38 7.42 11.45 -13.24
CA LEU A 38 6.47 10.37 -12.99
C LEU A 38 6.86 9.59 -11.72
N LEU A 39 8.14 9.28 -11.55
CA LEU A 39 8.63 8.62 -10.34
C LEU A 39 8.29 9.45 -9.09
N LEU A 40 8.54 10.75 -9.12
CA LEU A 40 8.19 11.64 -8.01
C LEU A 40 6.68 11.66 -7.77
N CYS A 41 5.86 11.85 -8.80
CA CYS A 41 4.40 11.88 -8.67
C CYS A 41 3.85 10.58 -8.08
N PHE A 42 4.25 9.42 -8.60
CA PHE A 42 3.79 8.14 -8.09
C PHE A 42 4.29 7.85 -6.68
N SER A 43 5.52 8.24 -6.35
CA SER A 43 6.05 8.11 -4.99
C SER A 43 5.27 8.95 -4.00
N LEU A 44 4.93 10.18 -4.35
CA LEU A 44 4.09 11.06 -3.51
C LEU A 44 2.67 10.49 -3.34
N ILE A 45 2.05 10.02 -4.42
CA ILE A 45 0.72 9.40 -4.35
C ILE A 45 0.75 8.16 -3.44
N ALA A 46 1.75 7.29 -3.58
CA ALA A 46 1.88 6.11 -2.75
C ALA A 46 2.08 6.47 -1.27
N LEU A 47 2.99 7.40 -0.98
CA LEU A 47 3.29 7.85 0.37
C LEU A 47 2.07 8.51 1.02
N PHE A 48 1.52 9.57 0.40
CA PHE A 48 0.37 10.29 0.97
C PHE A 48 -0.89 9.44 0.96
N GLY A 49 -1.11 8.61 -0.07
CA GLY A 49 -2.25 7.70 -0.11
C GLY A 49 -2.25 6.73 1.06
N THR A 50 -1.13 6.09 1.35
CA THR A 50 -0.98 5.18 2.49
C THR A 50 -1.16 5.92 3.82
N GLU A 51 -0.54 7.09 3.99
CA GLU A 51 -0.67 7.89 5.21
C GLU A 51 -2.11 8.36 5.44
N MET A 52 -2.83 8.77 4.40
CA MET A 52 -4.23 9.19 4.52
C MET A 52 -5.16 8.01 4.82
N LEU A 53 -4.91 6.83 4.25
CA LEU A 53 -5.63 5.61 4.64
C LEU A 53 -5.46 5.32 6.13
N HIS A 54 -4.24 5.40 6.63
CA HIS A 54 -3.89 5.12 8.00
C HIS A 54 -4.45 6.19 8.96
N ARG A 55 -4.05 7.44 8.80
CA ARG A 55 -4.34 8.51 9.77
C ARG A 55 -5.77 9.03 9.68
N TYR A 56 -6.28 9.23 8.47
CA TYR A 56 -7.62 9.79 8.30
C TYR A 56 -8.70 8.71 8.38
N PHE A 57 -8.63 7.66 7.54
CA PHE A 57 -9.71 6.67 7.46
C PHE A 57 -9.67 5.63 8.58
N ALA A 58 -8.50 5.14 9.01
CA ALA A 58 -8.43 4.15 10.07
C ALA A 58 -8.53 4.79 11.46
N HIS A 59 -7.74 5.83 11.72
CA HIS A 59 -7.63 6.43 13.05
C HIS A 59 -8.48 7.68 13.29
N ASN A 60 -9.12 8.23 12.26
CA ASN A 60 -9.91 9.48 12.37
C ASN A 60 -9.13 10.62 13.07
N SER A 61 -7.82 10.72 12.80
CA SER A 61 -6.92 11.62 13.53
C SER A 61 -7.21 13.10 13.34
N PHE A 62 -7.94 13.46 12.29
CA PHE A 62 -8.34 14.83 11.97
C PHE A 62 -9.59 14.85 11.11
N GLN A 63 -10.20 16.04 10.94
CA GLN A 63 -11.36 16.25 10.07
C GLN A 63 -10.98 17.10 8.89
N THR A 64 -11.66 16.90 7.76
CA THR A 64 -11.45 17.67 6.54
C THR A 64 -12.74 17.87 5.77
N SER A 65 -12.70 18.67 4.69
CA SER A 65 -13.85 18.88 3.82
C SER A 65 -14.11 17.65 2.91
N LYS A 66 -15.34 17.47 2.47
CA LYS A 66 -15.73 16.34 1.62
C LYS A 66 -14.92 16.21 0.32
N PRO A 67 -14.57 17.29 -0.41
CA PRO A 67 -13.71 17.18 -1.58
C PRO A 67 -12.31 16.63 -1.25
N ILE A 68 -11.71 17.03 -0.14
CA ILE A 68 -10.40 16.57 0.31
C ILE A 68 -10.48 15.09 0.73
N GLU A 69 -11.54 14.70 1.44
CA GLU A 69 -11.80 13.30 1.79
C GLU A 69 -11.85 12.39 0.54
N ILE A 70 -12.56 12.84 -0.51
CA ILE A 70 -12.63 12.11 -1.78
C ILE A 70 -11.24 12.01 -2.41
N CYS A 71 -10.46 13.09 -2.40
CA CYS A 71 -9.08 13.08 -2.89
C CYS A 71 -8.21 12.05 -2.14
N PHE A 72 -8.31 12.00 -0.82
CA PHE A 72 -7.60 11.02 0.02
C PHE A 72 -8.02 9.58 -0.30
N ALA A 73 -9.32 9.34 -0.50
CA ALA A 73 -9.82 8.02 -0.89
C ALA A 73 -9.25 7.56 -2.24
N VAL A 74 -9.22 8.46 -3.23
CA VAL A 74 -8.64 8.17 -4.56
C VAL A 74 -7.14 7.89 -4.45
N MET A 75 -6.39 8.72 -3.74
CA MET A 75 -4.94 8.51 -3.53
C MET A 75 -4.67 7.20 -2.79
N GLY A 76 -5.47 6.86 -1.78
CA GLY A 76 -5.37 5.61 -1.06
C GLY A 76 -5.61 4.39 -1.95
N LEU A 77 -6.59 4.45 -2.85
CA LEU A 77 -6.82 3.40 -3.85
C LEU A 77 -5.66 3.28 -4.84
N MET A 78 -5.09 4.41 -5.28
CA MET A 78 -3.93 4.44 -6.17
C MET A 78 -2.66 3.91 -5.51
N ALA A 79 -2.55 4.00 -4.19
CA ALA A 79 -1.43 3.43 -3.42
C ALA A 79 -1.45 1.90 -3.34
N ALA A 80 -2.40 1.24 -4.01
CA ALA A 80 -2.53 -0.22 -4.13
C ALA A 80 -2.64 -0.98 -2.79
N ASN A 81 -3.19 -0.32 -1.75
CA ASN A 81 -3.39 -0.91 -0.43
C ASN A 81 -4.70 -1.71 -0.29
N SER A 82 -5.21 -2.30 -1.38
CA SER A 82 -6.53 -2.94 -1.42
C SER A 82 -7.71 -1.96 -1.37
N GLY A 83 -8.94 -2.48 -1.36
CA GLY A 83 -10.14 -1.64 -1.23
C GLY A 83 -10.21 -0.94 0.10
N LEU A 84 -10.58 0.35 0.10
CA LEU A 84 -10.64 1.21 1.29
C LEU A 84 -11.36 0.56 2.50
N PRO A 85 -12.58 0.01 2.37
CA PRO A 85 -13.27 -0.62 3.50
C PRO A 85 -12.54 -1.85 4.04
N TYR A 86 -11.98 -2.67 3.16
CA TYR A 86 -11.24 -3.87 3.54
C TYR A 86 -9.98 -3.52 4.34
N TRP A 87 -9.23 -2.53 3.87
CA TRP A 87 -8.02 -2.07 4.55
C TRP A 87 -8.34 -1.47 5.92
N MET A 88 -9.37 -0.62 6.01
CA MET A 88 -9.80 0.02 7.27
C MET A 88 -10.21 -1.02 8.33
N VAL A 89 -11.02 -2.00 7.93
CA VAL A 89 -11.50 -3.05 8.85
C VAL A 89 -10.33 -3.90 9.33
N GLY A 90 -9.48 -4.37 8.42
CA GLY A 90 -8.31 -5.18 8.76
C GLY A 90 -7.34 -4.46 9.67
N HIS A 91 -7.07 -3.19 9.40
CA HIS A 91 -6.14 -2.38 10.19
C HIS A 91 -6.67 -2.09 11.61
N ARG A 92 -7.96 -1.73 11.73
CA ARG A 92 -8.59 -1.54 13.05
C ARG A 92 -8.66 -2.83 13.85
N HIS A 93 -8.97 -3.95 13.21
CA HIS A 93 -8.97 -5.26 13.83
C HIS A 93 -7.57 -5.62 14.37
N HIS A 94 -6.51 -5.38 13.59
CA HIS A 94 -5.14 -5.57 14.04
C HIS A 94 -4.82 -4.74 15.30
N HIS A 95 -5.23 -3.47 15.35
CA HIS A 95 -5.01 -2.64 16.54
C HIS A 95 -5.80 -3.11 17.77
N GLU A 96 -7.02 -3.63 17.57
CA GLU A 96 -7.87 -4.12 18.65
C GLU A 96 -7.36 -5.44 19.24
N TYR A 97 -6.81 -6.32 18.39
CA TYR A 97 -6.38 -7.67 18.77
C TYR A 97 -4.86 -7.88 18.65
N SER A 98 -4.09 -6.79 18.62
CA SER A 98 -2.65 -6.84 18.38
C SER A 98 -1.95 -7.93 19.20
N ASP A 99 -1.17 -8.77 18.54
CA ASP A 99 -0.41 -9.89 19.09
C ASP A 99 -1.25 -10.99 19.81
N SER A 100 -2.57 -10.96 19.68
CA SER A 100 -3.44 -12.02 20.15
C SER A 100 -3.65 -13.12 19.11
N ALA A 101 -4.30 -14.23 19.50
CA ALA A 101 -4.67 -15.30 18.59
C ALA A 101 -5.70 -14.87 17.53
N ASP A 102 -6.43 -13.79 17.76
CA ASP A 102 -7.44 -13.25 16.86
C ASP A 102 -6.87 -12.19 15.90
N ASP A 103 -5.61 -11.81 16.04
CA ASP A 103 -4.93 -10.87 15.15
C ASP A 103 -4.51 -11.54 13.86
N LEU A 104 -5.23 -11.24 12.77
CA LEU A 104 -4.97 -11.80 11.42
C LEU A 104 -3.59 -11.41 10.85
N HIS A 105 -2.89 -10.46 11.43
CA HIS A 105 -1.56 -10.00 11.03
C HIS A 105 -0.45 -10.44 11.99
N SER A 106 -0.81 -11.14 13.07
CA SER A 106 0.16 -11.64 14.03
C SER A 106 1.04 -12.74 13.37
N PRO A 107 2.36 -12.69 13.54
CA PRO A 107 3.25 -13.77 13.11
C PRO A 107 3.05 -15.05 13.95
N HIS A 108 2.24 -15.00 15.00
CA HIS A 108 1.97 -16.10 15.93
C HIS A 108 0.69 -16.89 15.58
N ILE A 109 -0.07 -16.47 14.57
CA ILE A 109 -1.20 -17.24 14.05
C ILE A 109 -0.61 -18.32 13.14
N ASP A 110 -0.72 -19.56 13.52
CA ASP A 110 -0.25 -20.80 12.87
C ASP A 110 1.12 -21.32 13.29
N SER A 111 1.24 -21.61 14.55
CA SER A 111 2.12 -22.69 15.00
C SER A 111 1.30 -23.96 15.30
N GLY A 112 0.32 -24.26 14.42
CA GLY A 112 -0.44 -25.50 14.48
C GLY A 112 -0.29 -26.29 13.20
#